data_5fc650d5bed52cfec38016543a40d53f
#
_entry.id   5fc650d5bed52cfec38016543a40d53f
#
_cell.length_a   1.000
_cell.length_b   1.000
_cell.length_c   1.000
_cell.angle_alpha   90.00
_cell.angle_beta   90.00
_cell.angle_gamma   90.00
#
_symmetry.space_group_name_H-M   'P 1'
#
loop_
_entity.id
_entity.type
_entity.pdbx_description
1 polymer ?
#
loop_
_entity_poly.entity_id
_entity_poly.type
_entity_poly.pdbx_seq_one_letter_code
_entity_poly.pdbx_strand_id
1 'polypeptide(L)'
;MDTMQATDTASATAQLGDILELLEGVSTHADKRKDYLPVLNAVRIYSEGGYLFAAATDRYRLISGRIEADTILDLEKGLVPLADIKRIIALLKGEGARMDSLPVTFSRVANMLTVSVRGNAVTVELLAGTFPPIGYLIKDEFEVHPLEAVTINPAYMADYAKIAGKGEPVSVTFTGAGKPMRISIAGDRVTWRALLMPMRDKR
;
A
#
# COMPACT_ATOMS: atom_id res chain seq x y z
N MET A 1 -22.74 37.18 -13.37
CA MET A 1 -23.06 35.75 -13.46
C MET A 1 -21.73 35.02 -13.37
N ASP A 2 -21.32 34.72 -12.15
CA ASP A 2 -20.10 33.93 -11.89
C ASP A 2 -20.37 32.47 -12.22
N THR A 3 -19.77 32.01 -13.29
CA THR A 3 -19.74 30.60 -13.61
C THR A 3 -18.81 29.94 -12.58
N MET A 4 -19.37 29.36 -11.53
CA MET A 4 -18.64 28.43 -10.70
C MET A 4 -18.08 27.35 -11.62
N GLN A 5 -16.79 27.44 -11.93
CA GLN A 5 -16.06 26.32 -12.48
C GLN A 5 -16.19 25.17 -11.47
N ALA A 6 -16.85 24.11 -11.89
CA ALA A 6 -16.79 22.85 -11.19
C ALA A 6 -15.29 22.48 -11.13
N THR A 7 -14.67 22.64 -9.98
CA THR A 7 -13.33 22.12 -9.73
C THR A 7 -13.44 20.61 -9.86
N ASP A 8 -12.96 20.04 -10.95
CA ASP A 8 -12.89 18.60 -11.13
C ASP A 8 -12.12 18.03 -9.94
N THR A 9 -12.85 17.34 -9.08
CA THR A 9 -12.28 16.72 -7.89
C THR A 9 -11.47 15.49 -8.30
N ALA A 10 -10.20 15.44 -7.90
CA ALA A 10 -9.36 14.27 -8.16
C ALA A 10 -10.00 13.04 -7.51
N SER A 11 -10.19 11.99 -8.30
CA SER A 11 -10.82 10.76 -7.81
C SER A 11 -10.33 9.52 -8.56
N ALA A 12 -10.34 8.40 -7.83
CA ALA A 12 -10.04 7.07 -8.34
C ALA A 12 -11.09 6.08 -7.83
N THR A 13 -11.64 5.27 -8.72
CA THR A 13 -12.65 4.25 -8.39
C THR A 13 -12.14 2.88 -8.78
N ALA A 14 -12.21 1.93 -7.85
CA ALA A 14 -11.82 0.54 -8.08
C ALA A 14 -12.77 -0.42 -7.35
N GLN A 15 -12.59 -1.72 -7.56
CA GLN A 15 -13.45 -2.74 -6.94
C GLN A 15 -13.11 -2.91 -5.46
N LEU A 16 -14.14 -3.12 -4.64
CA LEU A 16 -14.03 -3.27 -3.20
C LEU A 16 -13.05 -4.38 -2.79
N GLY A 17 -13.13 -5.54 -3.44
CA GLY A 17 -12.26 -6.68 -3.15
C GLY A 17 -10.78 -6.35 -3.37
N ASP A 18 -10.47 -5.66 -4.47
CA ASP A 18 -9.10 -5.27 -4.82
C ASP A 18 -8.55 -4.22 -3.84
N ILE A 19 -9.40 -3.26 -3.46
CA ILE A 19 -9.04 -2.23 -2.47
C ILE A 19 -8.81 -2.84 -1.09
N LEU A 20 -9.65 -3.79 -0.66
CA LEU A 20 -9.47 -4.48 0.61
C LEU A 20 -8.14 -5.22 0.64
N GLU A 21 -7.84 -6.03 -0.39
CA GLU A 21 -6.59 -6.76 -0.50
C GLU A 21 -5.40 -5.80 -0.47
N LEU A 22 -5.46 -4.72 -1.27
CA LEU A 22 -4.42 -3.68 -1.32
C LEU A 22 -4.16 -3.06 0.06
N LEU A 23 -5.20 -2.55 0.73
CA LEU A 23 -5.06 -1.84 2.00
C LEU A 23 -4.68 -2.77 3.15
N GLU A 24 -5.21 -3.98 3.20
CA GLU A 24 -4.82 -4.98 4.21
C GLU A 24 -3.36 -5.40 4.03
N GLY A 25 -2.94 -5.67 2.81
CA GLY A 25 -1.56 -6.07 2.50
C GLY A 25 -0.56 -4.99 2.91
N VAL A 26 -0.74 -3.73 2.47
CA VAL A 26 0.20 -2.65 2.79
C VAL A 26 0.21 -2.31 4.28
N SER A 27 -0.92 -2.41 4.97
CA SER A 27 -1.05 -2.08 6.40
C SER A 27 -0.14 -2.93 7.29
N THR A 28 0.21 -4.13 6.87
CA THR A 28 1.10 -5.02 7.63
C THR A 28 2.52 -4.49 7.73
N HIS A 29 2.93 -3.63 6.77
CA HIS A 29 4.27 -3.09 6.64
C HIS A 29 4.43 -1.67 7.22
N ALA A 30 3.35 -1.02 7.64
CA ALA A 30 3.44 0.26 8.35
C ALA A 30 4.03 0.07 9.75
N ASP A 31 4.81 1.05 10.23
CA ASP A 31 5.34 1.02 11.60
C ASP A 31 4.18 1.12 12.61
N LYS A 32 4.14 0.21 13.56
CA LYS A 32 3.08 0.15 14.58
C LYS A 32 3.31 1.13 15.75
N ARG A 33 4.51 1.72 15.84
CA ARG A 33 4.92 2.66 16.88
C ARG A 33 4.41 4.07 16.52
N LYS A 34 3.41 4.55 17.23
CA LYS A 34 2.74 5.84 16.93
C LYS A 34 3.63 7.06 17.11
N ASP A 35 4.54 7.01 18.08
CA ASP A 35 5.27 8.19 18.56
C ASP A 35 6.68 8.32 17.98
N TYR A 36 7.11 7.41 17.11
CA TYR A 36 8.48 7.39 16.61
C TYR A 36 8.67 8.23 15.34
N LEU A 37 7.95 7.89 14.29
CA LEU A 37 7.94 8.63 13.02
C LEU A 37 6.54 8.52 12.41
N PRO A 38 5.69 9.55 12.60
CA PRO A 38 4.30 9.50 12.13
C PRO A 38 4.14 9.12 10.67
N VAL A 39 5.05 9.56 9.79
CA VAL A 39 5.04 9.24 8.36
C VAL A 39 5.23 7.76 8.05
N LEU A 40 5.81 6.98 8.96
CA LEU A 40 5.94 5.52 8.84
C LEU A 40 4.76 4.77 9.46
N ASN A 41 4.04 5.40 10.41
CA ASN A 41 2.76 4.90 10.91
C ASN A 41 1.60 5.33 10.01
N ALA A 42 1.83 5.30 8.70
CA ALA A 42 0.90 5.72 7.67
C ALA A 42 1.05 4.87 6.41
N VAL A 43 0.03 4.90 5.58
CA VAL A 43 0.03 4.34 4.23
C VAL A 43 0.02 5.50 3.24
N ARG A 44 0.93 5.51 2.30
CA ARG A 44 0.90 6.45 1.18
C ARG A 44 -0.08 5.94 0.13
N ILE A 45 -1.05 6.78 -0.25
CA ILE A 45 -2.05 6.50 -1.29
C ILE A 45 -1.95 7.57 -2.37
N TYR A 46 -2.06 7.18 -3.64
CA TYR A 46 -2.16 8.06 -4.79
C TYR A 46 -2.70 7.29 -6.00
N SER A 47 -3.13 8.01 -7.05
CA SER A 47 -3.41 7.38 -8.33
C SER A 47 -2.54 7.98 -9.43
N GLU A 48 -2.25 7.19 -10.45
CA GLU A 48 -1.46 7.58 -11.60
C GLU A 48 -1.73 6.62 -12.76
N GLY A 49 -2.04 7.16 -13.93
CA GLY A 49 -2.11 6.41 -15.18
C GLY A 49 -3.13 5.26 -15.16
N GLY A 50 -4.29 5.42 -14.55
CA GLY A 50 -5.33 4.39 -14.47
C GLY A 50 -5.10 3.34 -13.37
N TYR A 51 -4.22 3.65 -12.41
CA TYR A 51 -3.95 2.77 -11.26
C TYR A 51 -4.08 3.51 -9.94
N LEU A 52 -4.62 2.83 -8.94
CA LEU A 52 -4.53 3.24 -7.53
C LEU A 52 -3.36 2.52 -6.88
N PHE A 53 -2.49 3.29 -6.24
CA PHE A 53 -1.29 2.78 -5.56
C PHE A 53 -1.43 2.95 -4.06
N ALA A 54 -0.91 1.99 -3.32
CA ALA A 54 -0.68 2.11 -1.89
C ALA A 54 0.71 1.57 -1.53
N ALA A 55 1.37 2.20 -0.54
CA ALA A 55 2.69 1.76 -0.08
C ALA A 55 2.88 2.03 1.41
N ALA A 56 3.61 1.17 2.08
CA ALA A 56 3.99 1.31 3.48
C ALA A 56 5.39 0.75 3.75
N THR A 57 6.05 1.27 4.79
CA THR A 57 7.37 0.80 5.24
C THR A 57 7.56 1.05 6.73
N ASP A 58 8.29 0.15 7.39
CA ASP A 58 8.75 0.30 8.77
C ASP A 58 10.28 0.49 8.88
N ARG A 59 10.96 0.82 7.76
CA ARG A 59 12.42 0.95 7.56
C ARG A 59 13.16 -0.37 7.33
N TYR A 60 12.60 -1.48 7.76
CA TYR A 60 13.21 -2.81 7.60
C TYR A 60 12.62 -3.59 6.43
N ARG A 61 11.43 -3.23 6.07
CA ARG A 61 10.70 -3.80 4.94
C ARG A 61 9.83 -2.73 4.29
N LEU A 62 9.50 -2.97 3.03
CA LEU A 62 8.71 -2.09 2.20
C LEU A 62 7.76 -2.95 1.37
N ILE A 63 6.54 -2.50 1.21
CA ILE A 63 5.62 -3.03 0.22
C ILE A 63 4.95 -1.88 -0.53
N SER A 64 4.76 -2.09 -1.82
CA SER A 64 3.90 -1.27 -2.67
C SER A 64 3.01 -2.20 -3.47
N GLY A 65 1.73 -1.89 -3.52
CA GLY A 65 0.76 -2.55 -4.37
C GLY A 65 0.09 -1.55 -5.29
N ARG A 66 -0.40 -2.04 -6.43
CA ARG A 66 -1.26 -1.28 -7.33
C ARG A 66 -2.41 -2.15 -7.84
N ILE A 67 -3.54 -1.51 -8.07
CA ILE A 67 -4.73 -2.08 -8.69
C ILE A 67 -5.21 -1.18 -9.82
N GLU A 68 -5.93 -1.72 -10.78
CA GLU A 68 -6.60 -0.92 -11.80
C GLU A 68 -7.67 -0.04 -11.17
N ALA A 69 -7.79 1.19 -11.65
CA ALA A 69 -8.78 2.16 -11.17
C ALA A 69 -9.21 3.11 -12.28
N ASP A 70 -10.50 3.41 -12.32
CA ASP A 70 -11.01 4.50 -13.15
C ASP A 70 -10.68 5.83 -12.47
N THR A 71 -9.91 6.69 -13.14
CA THR A 71 -9.48 7.98 -12.61
C THR A 71 -10.11 9.12 -13.40
N ILE A 72 -10.63 10.15 -12.71
CA ILE A 72 -11.05 11.41 -13.36
C ILE A 72 -9.84 12.34 -13.44
N LEU A 73 -9.23 12.63 -12.29
CA LEU A 73 -7.93 13.28 -12.16
C LEU A 73 -7.10 12.45 -11.18
N ASP A 74 -5.80 12.33 -11.44
CA ASP A 74 -4.93 11.58 -10.57
C ASP A 74 -4.90 12.15 -9.14
N LEU A 75 -5.09 11.27 -8.16
CA LEU A 75 -4.95 11.60 -6.74
C LEU A 75 -3.49 11.88 -6.45
N GLU A 76 -3.19 13.08 -5.95
CA GLU A 76 -1.85 13.37 -5.46
C GLU A 76 -1.45 12.45 -4.29
N LYS A 77 -0.15 12.23 -4.14
CA LYS A 77 0.41 11.41 -3.06
C LYS A 77 0.01 11.95 -1.69
N GLY A 78 -0.75 11.15 -0.93
CA GLY A 78 -1.23 11.47 0.40
C GLY A 78 -0.80 10.41 1.42
N LEU A 79 -0.59 10.84 2.66
CA LEU A 79 -0.27 9.95 3.79
C LEU A 79 -1.51 9.79 4.67
N VAL A 80 -2.07 8.60 4.67
CA VAL A 80 -3.22 8.25 5.51
C VAL A 80 -2.73 7.56 6.78
N PRO A 81 -3.05 8.08 7.98
CA PRO A 81 -2.67 7.43 9.24
C PRO A 81 -3.13 5.98 9.29
N LEU A 82 -2.32 5.08 9.84
CA LEU A 82 -2.66 3.65 9.94
C LEU A 82 -3.98 3.42 10.70
N ALA A 83 -4.31 4.27 11.67
CA ALA A 83 -5.58 4.20 12.39
C ALA A 83 -6.77 4.47 11.45
N ASP A 84 -6.63 5.42 10.54
CA ASP A 84 -7.66 5.76 9.57
C ASP A 84 -7.76 4.74 8.44
N ILE A 85 -6.66 4.15 8.01
CA ILE A 85 -6.69 2.97 7.11
C ILE A 85 -7.54 1.85 7.71
N LYS A 86 -7.39 1.57 9.01
CA LYS A 86 -8.22 0.56 9.70
C LYS A 86 -9.70 0.94 9.72
N ARG A 87 -10.04 2.23 9.85
CA ARG A 87 -11.42 2.71 9.75
C ARG A 87 -11.99 2.52 8.35
N ILE A 88 -11.20 2.82 7.32
CA ILE A 88 -11.57 2.59 5.92
C ILE A 88 -11.79 1.09 5.68
N ILE A 89 -10.86 0.22 6.08
CA ILE A 89 -11.01 -1.23 5.97
C ILE A 89 -12.28 -1.71 6.70
N ALA A 90 -12.57 -1.18 7.88
CA ALA A 90 -13.78 -1.55 8.64
C ALA A 90 -15.07 -1.13 7.90
N LEU A 91 -15.10 0.07 7.29
CA LEU A 91 -16.21 0.50 6.43
C LEU A 91 -16.43 -0.50 5.28
N LEU A 92 -15.36 -0.81 4.55
CA LEU A 92 -15.43 -1.68 3.37
C LEU A 92 -15.86 -3.11 3.74
N LYS A 93 -15.34 -3.67 4.83
CA LYS A 93 -15.76 -4.99 5.34
C LYS A 93 -17.23 -5.02 5.79
N GLY A 94 -17.76 -3.90 6.24
CA GLY A 94 -19.15 -3.75 6.61
C GLY A 94 -20.14 -3.99 5.46
N GLU A 95 -19.69 -3.85 4.19
CA GLU A 95 -20.52 -4.12 3.01
C GLU A 95 -20.73 -5.62 2.73
N GLY A 96 -19.96 -6.50 3.37
CA GLY A 96 -20.08 -7.96 3.32
C GLY A 96 -19.23 -8.63 2.24
N ALA A 97 -18.79 -9.86 2.54
CA ALA A 97 -17.84 -10.64 1.75
C ALA A 97 -18.31 -11.08 0.35
N ARG A 98 -19.57 -10.85 -0.02
CA ARG A 98 -20.11 -11.19 -1.36
C ARG A 98 -20.13 -10.00 -2.33
N MET A 99 -19.56 -8.87 -1.93
CA MET A 99 -19.68 -7.60 -2.65
C MET A 99 -18.35 -7.14 -3.25
N ASP A 100 -17.46 -8.07 -3.62
CA ASP A 100 -16.10 -7.79 -4.14
C ASP A 100 -16.09 -6.82 -5.34
N SER A 101 -17.14 -6.85 -6.17
CA SER A 101 -17.25 -6.00 -7.37
C SER A 101 -17.93 -4.63 -7.12
N LEU A 102 -18.22 -4.26 -5.86
CA LEU A 102 -18.77 -2.93 -5.59
C LEU A 102 -17.74 -1.84 -5.91
N PRO A 103 -18.17 -0.77 -6.60
CA PRO A 103 -17.29 0.38 -6.82
C PRO A 103 -17.07 1.13 -5.51
N VAL A 104 -15.81 1.39 -5.21
CA VAL A 104 -15.36 2.23 -4.10
C VAL A 104 -14.59 3.39 -4.68
N THR A 105 -14.97 4.60 -4.30
CA THR A 105 -14.35 5.82 -4.82
C THR A 105 -13.52 6.50 -3.74
N PHE A 106 -12.27 6.79 -4.09
CA PHE A 106 -11.38 7.68 -3.37
C PHE A 106 -11.49 9.06 -4.00
N SER A 107 -11.77 10.09 -3.23
CA SER A 107 -11.78 11.47 -3.70
C SER A 107 -10.97 12.36 -2.76
N ARG A 108 -10.28 13.35 -3.33
CA ARG A 108 -9.43 14.24 -2.56
C ARG A 108 -9.78 15.71 -2.80
N VAL A 109 -9.92 16.44 -1.69
CA VAL A 109 -10.06 17.89 -1.68
C VAL A 109 -9.07 18.43 -0.65
N ALA A 110 -8.09 19.19 -1.08
CA ALA A 110 -7.00 19.71 -0.25
C ALA A 110 -6.28 18.59 0.54
N ASN A 111 -6.29 18.64 1.87
CA ASN A 111 -5.70 17.63 2.75
C ASN A 111 -6.70 16.56 3.24
N MET A 112 -7.91 16.54 2.70
CA MET A 112 -8.95 15.58 3.07
C MET A 112 -9.11 14.51 1.99
N LEU A 113 -9.04 13.25 2.39
CA LEU A 113 -9.33 12.08 1.57
C LEU A 113 -10.66 11.47 2.02
N THR A 114 -11.59 11.33 1.10
CA THR A 114 -12.88 10.67 1.33
C THR A 114 -12.91 9.34 0.57
N VAL A 115 -13.25 8.28 1.28
CA VAL A 115 -13.49 6.95 0.70
C VAL A 115 -14.97 6.63 0.84
N SER A 116 -15.64 6.36 -0.26
CA SER A 116 -17.09 6.15 -0.30
C SER A 116 -17.47 4.84 -1.00
N VAL A 117 -18.51 4.19 -0.47
CA VAL A 117 -19.11 2.97 -1.01
C VAL A 117 -20.60 2.97 -0.69
N ARG A 118 -21.47 2.78 -1.70
CA ARG A 118 -22.93 2.66 -1.53
C ARG A 118 -23.58 3.77 -0.66
N GLY A 119 -23.10 5.00 -0.77
CA GLY A 119 -23.60 6.14 0.02
C GLY A 119 -23.00 6.26 1.43
N ASN A 120 -22.28 5.26 1.92
CA ASN A 120 -21.49 5.37 3.13
C ASN A 120 -20.12 5.98 2.80
N ALA A 121 -19.57 6.80 3.70
CA ALA A 121 -18.27 7.40 3.48
C ALA A 121 -17.49 7.59 4.78
N VAL A 122 -16.16 7.52 4.65
CA VAL A 122 -15.21 7.92 5.69
C VAL A 122 -14.31 9.01 5.10
N THR A 123 -14.27 10.16 5.76
CA THR A 123 -13.33 11.24 5.43
C THR A 123 -12.23 11.26 6.48
N VAL A 124 -10.99 11.37 6.01
CA VAL A 124 -9.78 11.35 6.83
C VAL A 124 -8.89 12.53 6.47
N GLU A 125 -8.19 13.07 7.45
CA GLU A 125 -7.17 14.10 7.22
C GLU A 125 -5.83 13.45 6.89
N LEU A 126 -5.18 13.93 5.82
CA LEU A 126 -3.88 13.45 5.41
C LEU A 126 -2.79 14.03 6.31
N LEU A 127 -1.83 13.20 6.71
CA LEU A 127 -0.67 13.64 7.47
C LEU A 127 0.22 14.55 6.62
N ALA A 128 0.65 15.65 7.22
CA ALA A 128 1.76 16.43 6.68
C ALA A 128 3.08 15.66 6.86
N GLY A 129 3.90 15.62 5.82
CA GLY A 129 5.21 14.99 5.88
C GLY A 129 5.63 14.36 4.56
N THR A 130 6.89 13.94 4.51
CA THR A 130 7.47 13.32 3.32
C THR A 130 7.65 11.82 3.57
N PHE A 131 6.95 11.00 2.78
CA PHE A 131 7.18 9.56 2.76
C PHE A 131 8.55 9.26 2.15
N PRO A 132 9.28 8.24 2.65
CA PRO A 132 10.56 7.87 2.06
C PRO A 132 10.48 7.68 0.54
N PRO A 133 11.47 8.14 -0.22
CA PRO A 133 11.47 8.03 -1.68
C PRO A 133 11.74 6.58 -2.09
N ILE A 134 10.67 5.80 -2.23
CA ILE A 134 10.75 4.36 -2.49
C ILE A 134 10.91 4.01 -3.98
N GLY A 135 10.64 4.96 -4.89
CA GLY A 135 10.66 4.71 -6.34
C GLY A 135 11.99 4.19 -6.87
N TYR A 136 13.11 4.64 -6.30
CA TYR A 136 14.43 4.13 -6.68
C TYR A 136 14.78 2.77 -6.06
N LEU A 137 14.10 2.38 -4.98
CA LEU A 137 14.30 1.10 -4.30
C LEU A 137 13.52 -0.02 -4.98
N ILE A 138 12.33 0.32 -5.51
CA ILE A 138 11.43 -0.63 -6.18
C ILE A 138 11.69 -0.55 -7.68
N LYS A 139 12.75 -1.23 -8.13
CA LYS A 139 13.09 -1.34 -9.54
C LYS A 139 12.40 -2.56 -10.17
N ASP A 140 12.20 -2.52 -11.47
CA ASP A 140 11.71 -3.68 -12.21
C ASP A 140 12.79 -4.76 -12.37
N GLU A 141 14.04 -4.33 -12.52
CA GLU A 141 15.20 -5.20 -12.64
C GLU A 141 16.14 -5.06 -11.45
N PHE A 142 16.59 -6.20 -10.94
CA PHE A 142 17.59 -6.31 -9.89
C PHE A 142 18.72 -7.22 -10.36
N GLU A 143 19.95 -6.78 -10.11
CA GLU A 143 21.10 -7.65 -10.27
C GLU A 143 21.03 -8.75 -9.21
N VAL A 144 21.06 -10.02 -9.66
CA VAL A 144 20.98 -11.18 -8.79
C VAL A 144 22.38 -11.57 -8.36
N HIS A 145 22.59 -11.69 -7.05
CA HIS A 145 23.84 -12.14 -6.47
C HIS A 145 23.63 -13.41 -5.65
N PRO A 146 24.42 -14.45 -5.85
CA PRO A 146 24.38 -15.63 -5.01
C PRO A 146 24.83 -15.28 -3.59
N LEU A 147 24.15 -15.85 -2.60
CA LEU A 147 24.50 -15.73 -1.19
C LEU A 147 24.57 -17.12 -0.57
N GLU A 148 25.58 -17.34 0.29
CA GLU A 148 25.70 -18.60 1.05
C GLU A 148 24.65 -18.70 2.14
N ALA A 149 24.41 -17.60 2.85
CA ALA A 149 23.41 -17.54 3.93
C ALA A 149 22.87 -16.11 4.11
N VAL A 150 21.65 -16.02 4.61
CA VAL A 150 21.03 -14.76 5.03
C VAL A 150 20.19 -14.98 6.27
N THR A 151 20.31 -14.09 7.24
CA THR A 151 19.46 -14.09 8.44
C THR A 151 18.29 -13.15 8.23
N ILE A 152 17.08 -13.65 8.44
CA ILE A 152 15.84 -12.88 8.24
C ILE A 152 14.97 -12.94 9.48
N ASN A 153 14.13 -11.93 9.69
CA ASN A 153 13.11 -11.96 10.73
C ASN A 153 11.92 -12.82 10.26
N PRO A 154 11.63 -13.96 10.90
CA PRO A 154 10.55 -14.85 10.49
C PRO A 154 9.17 -14.20 10.57
N ALA A 155 8.96 -13.24 11.47
CA ALA A 155 7.70 -12.52 11.57
C ALA A 155 7.41 -11.69 10.31
N TYR A 156 8.44 -11.15 9.67
CA TYR A 156 8.28 -10.42 8.41
C TYR A 156 7.92 -11.37 7.25
N MET A 157 8.51 -12.55 7.20
CA MET A 157 8.14 -13.57 6.20
C MET A 157 6.70 -14.04 6.39
N ALA A 158 6.25 -14.18 7.64
CA ALA A 158 4.86 -14.56 7.93
C ALA A 158 3.83 -13.52 7.43
N ASP A 159 4.19 -12.24 7.40
CA ASP A 159 3.30 -11.20 6.85
C ASP A 159 3.21 -11.29 5.32
N TYR A 160 4.30 -11.58 4.61
CA TYR A 160 4.26 -11.85 3.16
C TYR A 160 3.43 -13.09 2.82
N ALA A 161 3.54 -14.15 3.63
CA ALA A 161 2.74 -15.36 3.45
C ALA A 161 1.23 -15.11 3.62
N LYS A 162 0.83 -14.14 4.47
CA LYS A 162 -0.59 -13.73 4.60
C LYS A 162 -1.07 -12.98 3.36
N ILE A 163 -0.21 -12.17 2.75
CA ILE A 163 -0.54 -11.40 1.53
C ILE A 163 -0.66 -12.35 0.33
N ALA A 164 0.26 -13.30 0.20
CA ALA A 164 0.23 -14.29 -0.88
C ALA A 164 -1.01 -15.22 -0.83
N GLY A 165 -1.57 -15.42 0.36
CA GLY A 165 -2.65 -16.38 0.56
C GLY A 165 -2.16 -17.80 0.84
N LYS A 166 -3.11 -18.69 1.12
CA LYS A 166 -2.82 -20.07 1.52
C LYS A 166 -2.34 -20.91 0.33
N GLY A 167 -1.09 -21.36 0.41
CA GLY A 167 -0.51 -22.24 -0.61
C GLY A 167 0.15 -21.52 -1.79
N GLU A 168 0.04 -20.19 -1.84
CA GLU A 168 0.67 -19.41 -2.90
C GLU A 168 2.17 -19.20 -2.62
N PRO A 169 3.02 -19.29 -3.66
CA PRO A 169 4.46 -19.16 -3.50
C PRO A 169 4.87 -17.71 -3.25
N VAL A 170 5.87 -17.54 -2.39
CA VAL A 170 6.59 -16.28 -2.24
C VAL A 170 8.02 -16.50 -2.69
N SER A 171 8.44 -15.81 -3.75
CA SER A 171 9.80 -15.88 -4.26
C SER A 171 10.70 -14.82 -3.63
N VAL A 172 11.93 -15.22 -3.29
CA VAL A 172 12.93 -14.33 -2.72
C VAL A 172 14.12 -14.23 -3.66
N THR A 173 14.44 -13.00 -4.10
CA THR A 173 15.61 -12.73 -4.94
C THR A 173 16.65 -11.98 -4.11
N PHE A 174 17.87 -12.49 -4.06
CA PHE A 174 18.99 -11.88 -3.36
C PHE A 174 19.72 -10.89 -4.27
N THR A 175 19.98 -9.69 -3.75
CA THR A 175 20.62 -8.60 -4.50
C THR A 175 22.02 -8.28 -3.98
N GLY A 176 22.53 -9.04 -3.03
CA GLY A 176 23.88 -8.95 -2.47
C GLY A 176 23.89 -8.95 -0.93
N ALA A 177 25.07 -9.15 -0.37
CA ALA A 177 25.27 -9.19 1.08
C ALA A 177 24.86 -7.86 1.73
N GLY A 178 23.99 -7.92 2.73
CA GLY A 178 23.50 -6.73 3.45
C GLY A 178 22.56 -5.83 2.66
N LYS A 179 22.26 -6.15 1.39
CA LYS A 179 21.31 -5.40 0.55
C LYS A 179 19.87 -5.91 0.75
N PRO A 180 18.84 -5.10 0.43
CA PRO A 180 17.45 -5.54 0.48
C PRO A 180 17.21 -6.75 -0.43
N MET A 181 16.49 -7.74 0.05
CA MET A 181 15.98 -8.83 -0.77
C MET A 181 14.68 -8.40 -1.44
N ARG A 182 14.52 -8.74 -2.71
CA ARG A 182 13.23 -8.58 -3.40
C ARG A 182 12.33 -9.75 -3.02
N ILE A 183 11.10 -9.42 -2.62
CA ILE A 183 10.03 -10.38 -2.39
C ILE A 183 9.03 -10.23 -3.51
N SER A 184 8.80 -11.32 -4.25
CA SER A 184 7.78 -11.39 -5.29
C SER A 184 6.62 -12.24 -4.78
N ILE A 185 5.43 -11.67 -4.83
CA ILE A 185 4.20 -12.29 -4.36
C ILE A 185 3.29 -12.41 -5.58
N ALA A 186 2.83 -13.62 -5.86
CA ALA A 186 1.79 -13.85 -6.87
C ALA A 186 0.46 -13.30 -6.31
N GLY A 187 -0.31 -12.66 -7.18
CA GLY A 187 -1.64 -12.15 -6.83
C GLY A 187 -2.39 -11.81 -8.12
N ASP A 188 -3.67 -12.15 -8.16
CA ASP A 188 -4.52 -11.93 -9.34
C ASP A 188 -5.10 -10.51 -9.35
N ARG A 189 -5.30 -9.92 -8.20
CA ARG A 189 -5.96 -8.61 -8.02
C ARG A 189 -4.99 -7.46 -7.85
N VAL A 190 -3.92 -7.68 -7.09
CA VAL A 190 -2.93 -6.65 -6.74
C VAL A 190 -1.57 -7.00 -7.30
N THR A 191 -0.97 -6.07 -8.03
CA THR A 191 0.44 -6.19 -8.42
C THR A 191 1.33 -5.72 -7.28
N TRP A 192 2.03 -6.66 -6.63
CA TRP A 192 2.87 -6.41 -5.48
C TRP A 192 4.33 -6.19 -5.84
N ARG A 193 4.97 -5.28 -5.13
CA ARG A 193 6.43 -5.08 -5.12
C ARG A 193 6.88 -4.91 -3.69
N ALA A 194 7.74 -5.78 -3.20
CA ALA A 194 8.17 -5.76 -1.81
C ALA A 194 9.67 -5.96 -1.65
N LEU A 195 10.21 -5.38 -0.60
CA LEU A 195 11.61 -5.48 -0.19
C LEU A 195 11.68 -5.84 1.29
N LEU A 196 12.66 -6.68 1.63
CA LEU A 196 12.99 -7.07 3.00
C LEU A 196 14.48 -6.91 3.26
N MET A 197 14.84 -6.15 4.29
CA MET A 197 16.22 -6.05 4.76
C MET A 197 16.64 -7.32 5.51
N PRO A 198 17.83 -7.86 5.27
CA PRO A 198 18.40 -8.90 6.10
C PRO A 198 18.69 -8.37 7.51
N MET A 199 18.64 -9.23 8.49
CA MET A 199 19.14 -8.92 9.83
C MET A 199 20.67 -8.90 9.81
N ARG A 200 21.24 -8.02 10.63
CA ARG A 200 22.68 -8.05 10.87
C ARG A 200 22.99 -9.30 11.71
N ASP A 201 23.96 -10.07 11.26
CA ASP A 201 24.44 -11.22 12.03
C ASP A 201 25.05 -10.69 13.34
N LYS A 202 24.52 -11.14 14.47
CA LYS A 202 25.09 -10.85 15.79
C LYS A 202 26.20 -11.90 16.04
N ARG A 203 27.36 -11.70 15.44
CA ARG A 203 28.58 -12.40 15.85
C ARG A 203 29.23 -11.63 16.98
#